data_46b5024f2f109b37316990675d32ffa8
#
_entry.id   46b5024f2f109b37316990675d32ffa8
#
_cell.length_a   1.000
_cell.length_b   1.000
_cell.length_c   1.000
_cell.angle_alpha   90.00
_cell.angle_beta   90.00
_cell.angle_gamma   90.00
#
_symmetry.space_group_name_H-M   'P 1'
#
loop_
_entity.id
_entity.type
_entity.pdbx_description
1 polymer ?
#
loop_
_entity_poly.entity_id
_entity_poly.type
_entity_poly.pdbx_seq_one_letter_code
_entity_poly.pdbx_strand_id
1 'polypeptide(L)'
;ISVPKQFDENVLKLVKDVEGVNRVMHTEAFIEFGFVPHEPLFTGYDELMKLSEETGKNIPELAIEYEIGRSGRSREEIYAQMSNNLKLMKECVNYGLTEELHTLFGFDPGDNAKKMLKANESGQTLSGSTMGRAFAKAMSVMEMGESMNRIVAAPTGGSAGIVPGCILTVQEDKGFSDDKLVE
;
A
#
# COMPACT_ATOMS: atom_id res chain seq x y z
N ILE A 1 -1.74 23.31 7.34
CA ILE A 1 -1.74 24.20 8.54
C ILE A 1 -1.91 23.26 9.72
N SER A 2 -0.88 23.04 10.53
CA SER A 2 -0.99 22.27 11.77
C SER A 2 -1.67 23.15 12.82
N VAL A 3 -2.75 22.66 13.38
CA VAL A 3 -3.50 23.35 14.43
C VAL A 3 -3.15 22.69 15.77
N PRO A 4 -3.04 23.47 16.88
CA PRO A 4 -2.75 22.91 18.20
C PRO A 4 -3.79 21.89 18.66
N LYS A 5 -3.38 20.99 19.55
CA LYS A 5 -4.12 19.83 20.08
C LYS A 5 -5.49 20.07 20.72
N GLN A 6 -5.92 21.30 20.90
CA GLN A 6 -7.28 21.62 21.34
C GLN A 6 -7.90 22.58 20.34
N PHE A 7 -8.88 22.08 19.62
CA PHE A 7 -9.73 22.92 18.78
C PHE A 7 -10.72 23.64 19.70
N ASP A 8 -10.66 24.98 19.71
CA ASP A 8 -11.62 25.78 20.44
C ASP A 8 -12.98 25.67 19.73
N GLU A 9 -14.01 25.21 20.45
CA GLU A 9 -15.39 25.12 19.93
C GLU A 9 -15.90 26.43 19.38
N ASN A 10 -15.42 27.58 19.90
CA ASN A 10 -15.74 28.89 19.40
C ASN A 10 -15.22 29.12 17.97
N VAL A 11 -14.06 28.58 17.63
CA VAL A 11 -13.51 28.66 16.26
C VAL A 11 -14.37 27.84 15.30
N LEU A 12 -14.82 26.65 15.70
CA LEU A 12 -15.75 25.85 14.90
C LEU A 12 -17.06 26.56 14.63
N LYS A 13 -17.57 27.30 15.64
CA LYS A 13 -18.80 28.08 15.51
C LYS A 13 -18.61 29.24 14.54
N LEU A 14 -17.51 29.99 14.68
CA LEU A 14 -17.16 31.06 13.77
C LEU A 14 -17.03 30.62 12.32
N VAL A 15 -16.44 29.42 12.08
CA VAL A 15 -16.31 28.87 10.73
C VAL A 15 -17.67 28.44 10.16
N LYS A 16 -18.56 27.88 11.00
CA LYS A 16 -19.93 27.53 10.58
C LYS A 16 -20.79 28.73 10.20
N ASP A 17 -20.55 29.88 10.83
CA ASP A 17 -21.31 31.09 10.61
C ASP A 17 -20.82 31.90 9.37
N VAL A 18 -19.78 31.45 8.68
CA VAL A 18 -19.30 32.05 7.42
C VAL A 18 -20.28 31.77 6.30
N GLU A 19 -20.73 32.80 5.60
CA GLU A 19 -21.63 32.66 4.44
C GLU A 19 -21.02 31.78 3.35
N GLY A 20 -21.77 30.77 2.90
CA GLY A 20 -21.33 29.80 1.89
C GLY A 20 -20.71 28.51 2.46
N VAL A 21 -20.52 28.42 3.78
CA VAL A 21 -20.07 27.20 4.43
C VAL A 21 -21.27 26.29 4.71
N ASN A 22 -21.41 25.24 3.89
CA ASN A 22 -22.53 24.30 4.01
C ASN A 22 -22.26 23.16 5.01
N ARG A 23 -21.00 22.83 5.25
CA ARG A 23 -20.60 21.72 6.14
C ARG A 23 -19.21 21.95 6.70
N VAL A 24 -19.07 21.74 8.00
CA VAL A 24 -17.76 21.66 8.67
C VAL A 24 -17.59 20.27 9.22
N MET A 25 -16.51 19.60 8.83
CA MET A 25 -16.12 18.30 9.38
C MET A 25 -14.89 18.50 10.25
N HIS A 26 -14.98 18.09 11.50
CA HIS A 26 -13.83 17.97 12.37
C HIS A 26 -13.29 16.54 12.24
N THR A 27 -12.06 16.40 11.77
CA THR A 27 -11.31 15.15 11.85
C THR A 27 -10.22 15.34 12.89
N GLU A 28 -10.18 14.47 13.87
CA GLU A 28 -9.02 14.41 14.77
C GLU A 28 -7.77 14.20 13.90
N ALA A 29 -6.72 14.95 14.21
CA ALA A 29 -5.46 14.77 13.52
C ALA A 29 -5.03 13.31 13.69
N PHE A 30 -4.83 12.60 12.58
CA PHE A 30 -4.18 11.31 12.60
C PHE A 30 -2.77 11.54 13.15
N ILE A 31 -2.56 11.16 14.40
CA ILE A 31 -1.28 11.28 15.11
C ILE A 31 -0.18 10.49 14.38
N GLU A 32 -0.57 9.55 13.52
CA GLU A 32 0.33 8.73 12.70
C GLU A 32 1.13 9.50 11.62
N PHE A 33 0.79 10.75 11.33
CA PHE A 33 1.62 11.64 10.52
C PHE A 33 2.58 12.51 11.34
N GLY A 34 2.68 12.25 12.64
CA GLY A 34 3.67 12.89 13.48
C GLY A 34 5.07 12.44 13.07
N PHE A 35 5.82 13.32 12.44
CA PHE A 35 7.28 13.19 12.39
C PHE A 35 7.77 13.16 13.84
N VAL A 36 8.07 11.99 14.35
CA VAL A 36 8.89 11.88 15.54
C VAL A 36 10.29 12.24 15.08
N PRO A 37 10.90 13.33 15.58
CA PRO A 37 12.28 13.66 15.26
C PRO A 37 13.14 12.46 15.70
N HIS A 38 13.69 11.73 14.76
CA HIS A 38 14.63 10.65 15.01
C HIS A 38 15.77 10.78 14.01
N GLU A 39 16.97 10.42 14.43
CA GLU A 39 18.05 10.25 13.49
C GLU A 39 17.79 8.95 12.72
N PRO A 40 17.74 9.01 11.37
CA PRO A 40 17.49 7.81 10.58
C PRO A 40 18.66 6.83 10.80
N LEU A 41 18.33 5.55 10.88
CA LEU A 41 19.33 4.49 11.05
C LEU A 41 20.33 4.44 9.88
N PHE A 42 19.88 4.82 8.70
CA PHE A 42 20.66 5.03 7.48
C PHE A 42 19.92 6.02 6.56
N THR A 43 20.66 6.75 5.73
CA THR A 43 20.11 7.76 4.80
C THR A 43 20.22 7.36 3.33
N GLY A 44 20.97 6.31 3.04
CA GLY A 44 21.19 5.84 1.67
C GLY A 44 21.70 4.42 1.60
N TYR A 45 21.83 3.94 0.36
CA TYR A 45 22.23 2.56 0.06
C TYR A 45 23.59 2.18 0.67
N ASP A 46 24.57 3.06 0.54
CA ASP A 46 25.95 2.76 1.01
C ASP A 46 26.00 2.59 2.54
N GLU A 47 25.24 3.42 3.27
CA GLU A 47 25.12 3.32 4.72
C GLU A 47 24.38 2.05 5.13
N LEU A 48 23.30 1.69 4.41
CA LEU A 48 22.55 0.45 4.63
C LEU A 48 23.44 -0.78 4.46
N MET A 49 24.23 -0.83 3.37
CA MET A 49 25.12 -1.95 3.09
C MET A 49 26.23 -2.05 4.12
N LYS A 50 26.86 -0.92 4.48
CA LYS A 50 27.86 -0.86 5.54
C LYS A 50 27.29 -1.35 6.87
N LEU A 51 26.11 -0.90 7.25
CA LEU A 51 25.43 -1.33 8.48
C LEU A 51 25.12 -2.84 8.45
N SER A 52 24.71 -3.37 7.30
CA SER A 52 24.51 -4.81 7.12
C SER A 52 25.79 -5.62 7.34
N GLU A 53 26.90 -5.17 6.79
CA GLU A 53 28.23 -5.80 6.97
C GLU A 53 28.72 -5.73 8.42
N GLU A 54 28.59 -4.56 9.05
CA GLU A 54 29.06 -4.34 10.43
C GLU A 54 28.23 -5.11 11.48
N THR A 55 26.91 -5.24 11.26
CA THR A 55 26.00 -5.88 12.22
C THR A 55 25.72 -7.34 11.92
N GLY A 56 25.99 -7.80 10.69
CA GLY A 56 25.61 -9.12 10.20
C GLY A 56 24.10 -9.29 9.97
N LYS A 57 23.30 -8.21 10.05
CA LYS A 57 21.88 -8.22 9.84
C LYS A 57 21.53 -8.15 8.36
N ASN A 58 20.48 -8.83 7.96
CA ASN A 58 19.94 -8.72 6.60
C ASN A 58 19.11 -7.45 6.41
N ILE A 59 18.79 -7.11 5.15
CA ILE A 59 18.03 -5.90 4.81
C ILE A 59 16.64 -5.87 5.48
N PRO A 60 15.83 -6.95 5.50
CA PRO A 60 14.56 -6.98 6.24
C PRO A 60 14.70 -6.61 7.71
N GLU A 61 15.69 -7.14 8.41
CA GLU A 61 15.92 -6.81 9.83
C GLU A 61 16.25 -5.33 10.04
N LEU A 62 17.12 -4.78 9.18
CA LEU A 62 17.46 -3.36 9.22
C LEU A 62 16.27 -2.46 8.85
N ALA A 63 15.42 -2.88 7.92
CA ALA A 63 14.20 -2.16 7.57
C ALA A 63 13.22 -2.10 8.75
N ILE A 64 13.07 -3.19 9.50
CA ILE A 64 12.24 -3.21 10.70
C ILE A 64 12.82 -2.29 11.78
N GLU A 65 14.14 -2.32 12.01
CA GLU A 65 14.79 -1.44 12.98
C GLU A 65 14.67 0.04 12.59
N TYR A 66 14.80 0.33 11.31
CA TYR A 66 14.53 1.67 10.76
C TYR A 66 13.10 2.12 11.07
N GLU A 67 12.12 1.25 10.82
CA GLU A 67 10.72 1.58 11.05
C GLU A 67 10.39 1.71 12.54
N ILE A 68 11.00 0.91 13.42
CA ILE A 68 10.89 1.04 14.87
C ILE A 68 11.39 2.43 15.31
N GLY A 69 12.58 2.83 14.84
CA GLY A 69 13.14 4.15 15.14
C GLY A 69 12.28 5.29 14.64
N ARG A 70 11.74 5.15 13.42
CA ARG A 70 10.93 6.18 12.75
C ARG A 70 9.54 6.35 13.38
N SER A 71 8.87 5.24 13.71
CA SER A 71 7.46 5.24 14.14
C SER A 71 7.28 5.14 15.65
N GLY A 72 8.28 4.66 16.37
CA GLY A 72 8.17 4.35 17.79
C GLY A 72 7.31 3.11 18.10
N ARG A 73 6.92 2.35 17.08
CA ARG A 73 6.12 1.13 17.23
C ARG A 73 7.00 -0.05 17.60
N SER A 74 6.40 -1.06 18.24
CA SER A 74 7.09 -2.33 18.48
C SER A 74 7.26 -3.14 17.19
N ARG A 75 8.16 -4.10 17.22
CA ARG A 75 8.37 -5.06 16.12
C ARG A 75 7.06 -5.81 15.79
N GLU A 76 6.34 -6.23 16.81
CA GLU A 76 5.08 -6.97 16.69
C GLU A 76 4.00 -6.13 16.01
N GLU A 77 3.91 -4.84 16.36
CA GLU A 77 2.96 -3.92 15.73
C GLU A 77 3.28 -3.69 14.25
N ILE A 78 4.56 -3.56 13.90
CA ILE A 78 5.00 -3.41 12.51
C ILE A 78 4.66 -4.66 11.69
N TYR A 79 4.96 -5.85 12.22
CA TYR A 79 4.61 -7.12 11.57
C TYR A 79 3.10 -7.28 11.41
N ALA A 80 2.32 -6.97 12.45
CA ALA A 80 0.86 -7.05 12.39
C ALA A 80 0.29 -6.10 11.32
N GLN A 81 0.83 -4.89 11.23
CA GLN A 81 0.42 -3.93 10.18
C GLN A 81 0.79 -4.43 8.78
N MET A 82 1.99 -4.97 8.59
CA MET A 82 2.42 -5.49 7.31
C MET A 82 1.63 -6.73 6.90
N SER A 83 1.32 -7.62 7.84
CA SER A 83 0.43 -8.78 7.62
C SER A 83 -0.98 -8.34 7.19
N ASN A 84 -1.52 -7.28 7.82
CA ASN A 84 -2.79 -6.71 7.41
C ASN A 84 -2.72 -6.10 6.01
N ASN A 85 -1.63 -5.42 5.67
CA ASN A 85 -1.42 -4.89 4.31
C ASN A 85 -1.37 -6.01 3.28
N LEU A 86 -0.66 -7.11 3.56
CA LEU A 86 -0.63 -8.28 2.67
C LEU A 86 -2.02 -8.88 2.47
N LYS A 87 -2.80 -9.02 3.55
CA LYS A 87 -4.19 -9.48 3.46
C LYS A 87 -5.02 -8.59 2.55
N LEU A 88 -4.92 -7.26 2.73
CA LEU A 88 -5.63 -6.29 1.89
C LEU A 88 -5.18 -6.35 0.41
N MET A 89 -3.88 -6.56 0.15
CA MET A 89 -3.36 -6.76 -1.21
C MET A 89 -4.00 -7.99 -1.87
N LYS A 90 -4.12 -9.11 -1.14
CA LYS A 90 -4.77 -10.32 -1.64
C LYS A 90 -6.25 -10.11 -1.92
N GLU A 91 -6.96 -9.48 -1.00
CA GLU A 91 -8.39 -9.15 -1.16
C GLU A 91 -8.60 -8.24 -2.37
N CYS A 92 -7.77 -7.21 -2.51
CA CYS A 92 -7.82 -6.27 -3.63
C CYS A 92 -7.60 -6.96 -4.98
N VAL A 93 -6.53 -7.75 -5.10
CA VAL A 93 -6.24 -8.50 -6.33
C VAL A 93 -7.35 -9.47 -6.68
N ASN A 94 -7.84 -10.24 -5.70
CA ASN A 94 -8.93 -11.18 -5.92
C ASN A 94 -10.21 -10.46 -6.39
N TYR A 95 -10.60 -9.40 -5.70
CA TYR A 95 -11.79 -8.62 -6.06
C TYR A 95 -11.70 -8.07 -7.49
N GLY A 96 -10.58 -7.44 -7.85
CA GLY A 96 -10.36 -6.89 -9.19
C GLY A 96 -10.32 -7.93 -10.31
N LEU A 97 -9.98 -9.20 -9.98
CA LEU A 97 -10.00 -10.29 -10.94
C LEU A 97 -11.34 -11.03 -11.04
N THR A 98 -12.24 -10.90 -10.05
CA THR A 98 -13.49 -11.65 -10.01
C THR A 98 -14.73 -10.78 -10.18
N GLU A 99 -14.75 -9.59 -9.60
CA GLU A 99 -15.92 -8.74 -9.55
C GLU A 99 -15.99 -7.75 -10.72
N GLU A 100 -17.17 -7.28 -11.04
CA GLU A 100 -17.39 -6.22 -12.01
C GLU A 100 -17.06 -4.86 -11.38
N LEU A 101 -16.18 -4.11 -12.01
CA LEU A 101 -15.74 -2.81 -11.52
C LEU A 101 -16.43 -1.68 -12.28
N HIS A 102 -16.86 -0.65 -11.55
CA HIS A 102 -17.48 0.54 -12.12
C HIS A 102 -16.76 1.80 -11.63
N THR A 103 -16.39 2.68 -12.53
CA THR A 103 -15.80 3.97 -12.15
C THR A 103 -16.89 4.98 -11.79
N LEU A 104 -16.57 5.92 -10.89
CA LEU A 104 -17.51 6.97 -10.47
C LEU A 104 -17.94 7.91 -11.61
N PHE A 105 -17.13 8.00 -12.67
CA PHE A 105 -17.36 8.91 -13.79
C PHE A 105 -17.95 8.22 -15.03
N GLY A 106 -18.38 6.96 -14.88
CA GLY A 106 -18.96 6.17 -15.97
C GLY A 106 -17.96 5.71 -17.04
N PHE A 107 -16.66 5.85 -16.79
CA PHE A 107 -15.64 5.19 -17.62
C PHE A 107 -15.63 3.70 -17.27
N ASP A 108 -15.63 2.87 -18.30
CA ASP A 108 -15.41 1.43 -18.12
C ASP A 108 -13.92 1.20 -17.84
N PRO A 109 -13.53 0.61 -16.70
CA PRO A 109 -12.14 0.24 -16.46
C PRO A 109 -11.64 -0.83 -17.43
N GLY A 110 -12.54 -1.43 -18.20
CA GLY A 110 -12.24 -2.24 -19.37
C GLY A 110 -11.96 -3.70 -19.10
N ASP A 111 -12.06 -4.18 -17.86
CA ASP A 111 -11.77 -5.58 -17.45
C ASP A 111 -10.43 -6.11 -18.01
N ASN A 112 -9.43 -5.24 -18.15
CA ASN A 112 -8.17 -5.60 -18.78
C ASN A 112 -7.40 -6.65 -17.97
N ALA A 113 -7.50 -6.58 -16.63
CA ALA A 113 -6.90 -7.56 -15.73
C ALA A 113 -7.47 -8.97 -15.99
N LYS A 114 -8.79 -9.10 -16.08
CA LYS A 114 -9.48 -10.38 -16.36
C LYS A 114 -9.15 -10.89 -17.77
N LYS A 115 -9.15 -9.99 -18.76
CA LYS A 115 -8.79 -10.32 -20.16
C LYS A 115 -7.35 -10.79 -20.25
N MET A 116 -6.43 -10.11 -19.54
CA MET A 116 -5.01 -10.50 -19.49
C MET A 116 -4.83 -11.87 -18.82
N LEU A 117 -5.51 -12.12 -17.70
CA LEU A 117 -5.45 -13.41 -17.03
C LEU A 117 -5.94 -14.54 -17.94
N LYS A 118 -7.10 -14.35 -18.56
CA LYS A 118 -7.69 -15.32 -19.51
C LYS A 118 -6.78 -15.59 -20.73
N ALA A 119 -6.20 -14.55 -21.29
CA ALA A 119 -5.25 -14.68 -22.40
C ALA A 119 -3.99 -15.44 -21.98
N ASN A 120 -3.53 -15.20 -20.76
CA ASN A 120 -2.36 -15.92 -20.21
C ASN A 120 -2.66 -17.40 -19.96
N GLU A 121 -3.80 -17.73 -19.36
CA GLU A 121 -4.24 -19.11 -19.12
C GLU A 121 -4.44 -19.90 -20.41
N SER A 122 -4.87 -19.23 -21.50
CA SER A 122 -5.01 -19.86 -22.84
C SER A 122 -3.71 -19.94 -23.62
N GLY A 123 -2.57 -19.52 -23.04
CA GLY A 123 -1.26 -19.54 -23.69
C GLY A 123 -1.08 -18.51 -24.82
N GLN A 124 -1.95 -17.50 -24.91
CA GLN A 124 -1.92 -16.48 -25.96
C GLN A 124 -0.99 -15.29 -25.65
N THR A 125 -0.29 -15.29 -24.51
CA THR A 125 0.62 -14.23 -24.13
C THR A 125 2.07 -14.55 -24.46
N LEU A 126 2.80 -13.56 -24.96
CA LEU A 126 4.25 -13.69 -25.20
C LEU A 126 5.08 -13.62 -23.92
N SER A 127 4.50 -13.13 -22.83
CA SER A 127 5.19 -12.94 -21.53
C SER A 127 5.41 -14.23 -20.75
N GLY A 128 4.81 -15.33 -21.17
CA GLY A 128 4.81 -16.58 -20.40
C GLY A 128 3.89 -16.55 -19.17
N SER A 129 3.72 -17.71 -18.53
CA SER A 129 2.72 -17.89 -17.49
C SER A 129 2.94 -17.00 -16.26
N THR A 130 4.14 -17.01 -15.68
CA THR A 130 4.47 -16.24 -14.47
C THR A 130 4.27 -14.73 -14.67
N MET A 131 4.87 -14.20 -15.73
CA MET A 131 4.81 -12.75 -16.00
C MET A 131 3.40 -12.29 -16.36
N GLY A 132 2.67 -13.10 -17.12
CA GLY A 132 1.27 -12.78 -17.48
C GLY A 132 0.35 -12.74 -16.26
N ARG A 133 0.52 -13.62 -15.27
CA ARG A 133 -0.20 -13.57 -14.01
C ARG A 133 0.17 -12.34 -13.19
N ALA A 134 1.47 -12.01 -13.14
CA ALA A 134 1.91 -10.81 -12.43
C ALA A 134 1.30 -9.54 -13.03
N PHE A 135 1.26 -9.43 -14.38
CA PHE A 135 0.60 -8.33 -15.07
C PHE A 135 -0.90 -8.27 -14.78
N ALA A 136 -1.60 -9.40 -14.86
CA ALA A 136 -3.03 -9.43 -14.57
C ALA A 136 -3.34 -8.95 -13.15
N LYS A 137 -2.57 -9.41 -12.14
CA LYS A 137 -2.71 -8.95 -10.76
C LYS A 137 -2.38 -7.47 -10.58
N ALA A 138 -1.30 -6.99 -11.21
CA ALA A 138 -0.95 -5.57 -11.15
C ALA A 138 -2.06 -4.69 -11.76
N MET A 139 -2.59 -5.09 -12.91
CA MET A 139 -3.68 -4.40 -13.58
C MET A 139 -4.96 -4.40 -12.75
N SER A 140 -5.29 -5.52 -12.07
CA SER A 140 -6.48 -5.58 -11.21
C SER A 140 -6.46 -4.56 -10.09
N VAL A 141 -5.30 -4.32 -9.48
CA VAL A 141 -5.15 -3.28 -8.44
C VAL A 141 -5.30 -1.87 -9.02
N MET A 142 -4.80 -1.64 -10.25
CA MET A 142 -4.98 -0.35 -10.92
C MET A 142 -6.47 -0.10 -11.22
N GLU A 143 -7.18 -1.08 -11.78
CA GLU A 143 -8.62 -0.99 -12.03
C GLU A 143 -9.43 -0.79 -10.73
N MET A 144 -9.01 -1.42 -9.63
CA MET A 144 -9.58 -1.16 -8.30
C MET A 144 -9.40 0.31 -7.87
N GLY A 145 -8.21 0.88 -8.09
CA GLY A 145 -7.94 2.29 -7.81
C GLY A 145 -8.79 3.24 -8.67
N GLU A 146 -8.92 2.97 -9.96
CA GLU A 146 -9.76 3.73 -10.91
C GLU A 146 -11.24 3.70 -10.53
N SER A 147 -11.68 2.60 -9.92
CA SER A 147 -13.03 2.41 -9.40
C SER A 147 -13.21 2.92 -7.97
N MET A 148 -12.25 3.69 -7.44
CA MET A 148 -12.25 4.27 -6.09
C MET A 148 -12.38 3.23 -4.96
N ASN A 149 -11.98 2.00 -5.21
CA ASN A 149 -11.92 0.97 -4.20
C ASN A 149 -10.61 1.07 -3.39
N ARG A 150 -10.59 0.39 -2.25
CA ARG A 150 -9.44 0.41 -1.35
C ARG A 150 -8.29 -0.40 -1.91
N ILE A 151 -7.12 0.24 -2.01
CA ILE A 151 -5.84 -0.37 -2.36
C ILE A 151 -4.81 -0.10 -1.26
N VAL A 152 -3.75 -0.88 -1.22
CA VAL A 152 -2.61 -0.60 -0.33
C VAL A 152 -1.68 0.39 -1.02
N ALA A 153 -1.40 1.50 -0.36
CA ALA A 153 -0.49 2.51 -0.89
C ALA A 153 0.95 1.98 -0.96
N ALA A 154 1.65 2.40 -2.00
CA ALA A 154 3.07 2.13 -2.18
C ALA A 154 3.76 3.44 -2.63
N PRO A 155 5.11 3.53 -2.62
CA PRO A 155 5.82 4.79 -2.83
C PRO A 155 5.51 5.55 -4.12
N THR A 156 5.02 4.86 -5.15
CA THR A 156 4.58 5.47 -6.42
C THR A 156 3.21 4.93 -6.84
N GLY A 157 2.45 5.68 -7.64
CA GLY A 157 1.12 5.25 -8.10
C GLY A 157 1.13 3.87 -8.77
N GLY A 158 2.11 3.60 -9.62
CA GLY A 158 2.26 2.29 -10.28
C GLY A 158 2.66 1.16 -9.34
N SER A 159 3.46 1.44 -8.31
CA SER A 159 3.96 0.43 -7.39
C SER A 159 2.86 -0.20 -6.53
N ALA A 160 1.74 0.50 -6.30
CA ALA A 160 0.58 -0.04 -5.61
C ALA A 160 -0.01 -1.29 -6.29
N GLY A 161 0.12 -1.41 -7.61
CA GLY A 161 -0.24 -2.60 -8.37
C GLY A 161 0.94 -3.57 -8.55
N ILE A 162 2.13 -3.04 -8.84
CA ILE A 162 3.32 -3.87 -9.15
C ILE A 162 3.73 -4.72 -7.96
N VAL A 163 3.78 -4.15 -6.75
CA VAL A 163 4.17 -4.88 -5.54
C VAL A 163 3.29 -6.10 -5.30
N PRO A 164 1.95 -5.99 -5.15
CA PRO A 164 1.11 -7.18 -4.97
C PRO A 164 1.15 -8.10 -6.18
N GLY A 165 1.21 -7.58 -7.41
CA GLY A 165 1.33 -8.39 -8.62
C GLY A 165 2.54 -9.31 -8.60
N CYS A 166 3.70 -8.79 -8.22
CA CYS A 166 4.94 -9.55 -8.14
C CYS A 166 4.97 -10.53 -6.97
N ILE A 167 4.73 -10.04 -5.73
CA ILE A 167 4.89 -10.87 -4.53
C ILE A 167 3.89 -12.02 -4.49
N LEU A 168 2.62 -11.78 -4.87
CA LEU A 168 1.60 -12.82 -4.88
C LEU A 168 1.84 -13.85 -5.99
N THR A 169 2.40 -13.44 -7.13
CA THR A 169 2.76 -14.38 -8.18
C THR A 169 3.96 -15.24 -7.77
N VAL A 170 4.96 -14.64 -7.11
CA VAL A 170 6.10 -15.39 -6.57
C VAL A 170 5.63 -16.33 -5.45
N GLN A 171 4.70 -15.91 -4.61
CA GLN A 171 4.09 -16.77 -3.60
C GLN A 171 3.48 -18.03 -4.22
N GLU A 172 2.68 -17.86 -5.27
CA GLU A 172 2.06 -18.98 -5.98
C GLU A 172 3.09 -19.94 -6.61
N ASP A 173 4.12 -19.38 -7.26
CA ASP A 173 5.13 -20.17 -7.96
C ASP A 173 6.09 -20.91 -7.02
N LYS A 174 6.38 -20.33 -5.85
CA LYS A 174 7.37 -20.87 -4.91
C LYS A 174 6.77 -21.51 -3.66
N GLY A 175 5.47 -21.33 -3.43
CA GLY A 175 4.79 -21.85 -2.26
C GLY A 175 5.22 -21.19 -0.95
N PHE A 176 5.59 -19.90 -0.98
CA PHE A 176 5.98 -19.16 0.22
C PHE A 176 4.77 -18.94 1.15
N SER A 177 5.03 -19.01 2.46
CA SER A 177 4.04 -18.64 3.47
C SER A 177 3.79 -17.11 3.48
N ASP A 178 2.69 -16.70 4.09
CA ASP A 178 2.38 -15.27 4.28
C ASP A 178 3.43 -14.59 5.15
N ASP A 179 3.91 -15.26 6.20
CA ASP A 179 4.97 -14.75 7.06
C ASP A 179 6.24 -14.44 6.26
N LYS A 180 6.59 -15.32 5.29
CA LYS A 180 7.76 -15.09 4.43
C LYS A 180 7.58 -13.92 3.46
N LEU A 181 6.34 -13.59 3.10
CA LEU A 181 6.06 -12.43 2.27
C LEU A 181 6.06 -11.11 3.06
N VAL A 182 5.77 -11.20 4.35
CA VAL A 182 5.75 -10.05 5.26
C VAL A 182 7.16 -9.59 5.62
N GLU A 183 8.12 -10.53 5.71
CA GLU A 183 9.56 -10.24 5.84
C GLU A 183 10.12 -9.50 4.61
#